data_3b8795bde211f466e50faeee1d7f4ccc
#
_entry.id   3b8795bde211f466e50faeee1d7f4ccc
#
_cell.length_a   1.000
_cell.length_b   1.000
_cell.length_c   1.000
_cell.angle_alpha   90.00
_cell.angle_beta   90.00
_cell.angle_gamma   90.00
#
_symmetry.space_group_name_H-M   'P 1'
#
loop_
_entity.id
_entity.type
_entity.pdbx_description
1 polymer ?
#
loop_
_entity_poly.entity_id
_entity_poly.type
_entity_poly.pdbx_seq_one_letter_code
_entity_poly.pdbx_strand_id
1 'polypeptide(L)'
;MNGSNDNTAGRGFRAWWRNPPRPGLQRLINPWEYRHLGFSGAARIVGGTVATAAGIICLAYSAWGWAAFFLVIGALNFAGGSWYLSIARSRSARA
;
A
#
# COMPACT_ATOMS: atom_id res chain seq x y z
N MET A 1 -5.01 27.83 -28.37
CA MET A 1 -4.24 26.65 -27.92
C MET A 1 -3.41 26.91 -26.70
N ASN A 2 -2.66 28.00 -26.67
CA ASN A 2 -1.77 28.25 -25.53
C ASN A 2 -2.51 28.43 -24.21
N GLY A 3 -3.62 29.16 -24.22
CA GLY A 3 -4.43 29.30 -23.01
C GLY A 3 -5.02 27.95 -22.57
N SER A 4 -5.42 27.14 -23.55
CA SER A 4 -5.89 25.79 -23.27
C SER A 4 -4.78 24.93 -22.70
N ASN A 5 -3.55 25.08 -23.23
CA ASN A 5 -2.40 24.33 -22.76
C ASN A 5 -2.08 24.66 -21.29
N ASP A 6 -2.14 25.93 -20.93
CA ASP A 6 -1.91 26.34 -19.55
C ASP A 6 -2.96 25.74 -18.61
N ASN A 7 -4.23 25.81 -19.02
CA ASN A 7 -5.31 25.17 -18.26
C ASN A 7 -5.14 23.65 -18.22
N THR A 8 -4.74 23.08 -19.33
CA THR A 8 -4.51 21.64 -19.42
C THR A 8 -3.36 21.22 -18.51
N ALA A 9 -2.28 21.99 -18.45
CA ALA A 9 -1.16 21.71 -17.56
C ALA A 9 -1.59 21.74 -16.09
N GLY A 10 -2.38 22.73 -15.69
CA GLY A 10 -2.90 22.82 -14.34
C GLY A 10 -3.84 21.65 -14.00
N ARG A 11 -4.72 21.30 -14.93
CA ARG A 11 -5.59 20.15 -14.77
C ARG A 11 -4.81 18.85 -14.74
N GLY A 12 -3.80 18.73 -15.59
CA GLY A 12 -2.93 17.57 -15.62
C GLY A 12 -2.18 17.36 -14.32
N PHE A 13 -1.66 18.45 -13.73
CA PHE A 13 -1.00 18.39 -12.43
C PHE A 13 -1.96 17.92 -11.33
N ARG A 14 -3.17 18.49 -11.30
CA ARG A 14 -4.18 18.10 -10.31
C ARG A 14 -4.61 16.64 -10.49
N ALA A 15 -4.81 16.22 -11.73
CA ALA A 15 -5.14 14.84 -12.04
C ALA A 15 -3.99 13.91 -11.63
N TRP A 16 -2.76 14.30 -11.92
CA TRP A 16 -1.59 13.54 -11.52
C TRP A 16 -1.49 13.43 -10.00
N TRP A 17 -1.77 14.52 -9.30
CA TRP A 17 -1.73 14.53 -7.83
C TRP A 17 -2.79 13.59 -7.24
N ARG A 18 -3.99 13.58 -7.83
CA ARG A 18 -5.08 12.71 -7.37
C ARG A 18 -4.86 11.26 -7.77
N ASN A 19 -4.43 11.06 -9.01
CA ASN A 19 -4.28 9.74 -9.62
C ASN A 19 -2.90 9.67 -10.27
N PRO A 20 -1.82 9.52 -9.47
CA PRO A 20 -0.48 9.42 -10.04
C PRO A 20 -0.39 8.20 -10.96
N PRO A 21 0.40 8.29 -12.06
CA PRO A 21 0.56 7.16 -12.96
C PRO A 21 1.11 5.94 -12.22
N ARG A 22 0.50 4.80 -12.44
CA ARG A 22 0.83 3.55 -11.78
C ARG A 22 1.05 2.47 -12.83
N PRO A 23 2.31 2.10 -13.10
CA PRO A 23 2.59 1.08 -14.12
C PRO A 23 2.27 -0.32 -13.63
N GLY A 24 1.81 -1.16 -14.55
CA GLY A 24 1.61 -2.58 -14.30
C GLY A 24 0.64 -2.86 -13.16
N LEU A 25 1.00 -3.77 -12.28
CA LEU A 25 0.18 -4.18 -11.14
C LEU A 25 -0.05 -3.07 -10.12
N GLN A 26 0.76 -2.02 -10.15
CA GLN A 26 0.59 -0.87 -9.26
C GLN A 26 -0.74 -0.14 -9.47
N ARG A 27 -1.41 -0.39 -10.60
CA ARG A 27 -2.75 0.15 -10.86
C ARG A 27 -3.78 -0.32 -9.83
N LEU A 28 -3.53 -1.43 -9.18
CA LEU A 28 -4.40 -1.96 -8.13
C LEU A 28 -4.28 -1.17 -6.82
N ILE A 29 -3.23 -0.39 -6.67
CA ILE A 29 -3.00 0.42 -5.48
C ILE A 29 -3.88 1.67 -5.55
N ASN A 30 -4.54 2.00 -4.44
CA ASN A 30 -5.32 3.22 -4.32
C ASN A 30 -4.41 4.44 -4.58
N PRO A 31 -4.86 5.47 -5.33
CA PRO A 31 -4.03 6.66 -5.59
C PRO A 31 -3.49 7.33 -4.33
N TRP A 32 -4.27 7.37 -3.26
CA TRP A 32 -3.82 7.94 -2.00
C TRP A 32 -2.65 7.11 -1.41
N GLU A 33 -2.80 5.79 -1.39
CA GLU A 33 -1.76 4.89 -0.90
C GLU A 33 -0.52 4.93 -1.79
N TYR A 34 -0.71 5.04 -3.10
CA TYR A 34 0.42 5.14 -4.03
C TYR A 34 1.27 6.39 -3.78
N ARG A 35 0.65 7.49 -3.36
CA ARG A 35 1.38 8.70 -3.00
C ARG A 35 2.07 8.59 -1.64
N HIS A 36 1.57 7.72 -0.76
CA HIS A 36 2.06 7.54 0.61
C HIS A 36 2.56 6.10 0.82
N LEU A 37 3.31 5.58 -0.16
CA LEU A 37 3.76 4.18 -0.13
C LEU A 37 4.56 3.84 1.13
N GLY A 38 5.45 4.72 1.55
CA GLY A 38 6.24 4.47 2.75
C GLY A 38 5.38 4.33 3.99
N PHE A 39 4.43 5.24 4.15
CA PHE A 39 3.51 5.22 5.29
C PHE A 39 2.57 4.01 5.22
N SER A 40 1.95 3.79 4.06
CA SER A 40 1.03 2.66 3.88
C SER A 40 1.73 1.32 4.05
N GLY A 41 2.95 1.19 3.52
CA GLY A 41 3.73 -0.02 3.67
C GLY A 41 4.07 -0.29 5.12
N ALA A 42 4.55 0.73 5.84
CA ALA A 42 4.85 0.61 7.26
C ALA A 42 3.61 0.25 8.08
N ALA A 43 2.48 0.89 7.80
CA ALA A 43 1.22 0.61 8.49
C ALA A 43 0.77 -0.84 8.27
N ARG A 44 0.92 -1.35 7.06
CA ARG A 44 0.58 -2.75 6.76
C ARG A 44 1.51 -3.73 7.49
N ILE A 45 2.79 -3.41 7.58
CA ILE A 45 3.76 -4.25 8.32
C ILE A 45 3.40 -4.27 9.81
N VAL A 46 3.10 -3.13 10.39
CA VAL A 46 2.66 -3.04 11.78
C VAL A 46 1.36 -3.84 11.99
N GLY A 47 0.38 -3.65 11.12
CA GLY A 47 -0.88 -4.38 11.15
C GLY A 47 -0.67 -5.89 11.01
N GLY A 48 0.23 -6.30 10.12
CA GLY A 48 0.59 -7.70 9.95
C GLY A 48 1.24 -8.29 11.19
N THR A 49 2.11 -7.54 11.84
CA THR A 49 2.74 -7.96 13.10
C THR A 49 1.70 -8.17 14.20
N VAL A 50 0.79 -7.22 14.36
CA VAL A 50 -0.30 -7.32 15.35
C VAL A 50 -1.21 -8.50 15.04
N ALA A 51 -1.61 -8.67 13.77
CA ALA A 51 -2.47 -9.78 13.37
C ALA A 51 -1.78 -11.13 13.59
N THR A 52 -0.49 -11.24 13.27
CA THR A 52 0.27 -12.46 13.47
C THR A 52 0.37 -12.80 14.96
N ALA A 53 0.64 -11.81 15.80
CA ALA A 53 0.68 -12.01 17.25
C ALA A 53 -0.68 -12.48 17.78
N ALA A 54 -1.77 -11.87 17.32
CA ALA A 54 -3.13 -12.28 17.69
C ALA A 54 -3.40 -13.72 17.25
N GLY A 55 -2.96 -14.09 16.04
CA GLY A 55 -3.09 -15.46 15.53
C GLY A 55 -2.35 -16.48 16.41
N ILE A 56 -1.15 -16.16 16.81
CA ILE A 56 -0.36 -17.03 17.70
C ILE A 56 -1.05 -17.18 19.04
N ILE A 57 -1.57 -16.12 19.62
CA ILE A 57 -2.33 -16.17 20.87
C ILE A 57 -3.57 -17.06 20.69
N CYS A 58 -4.28 -16.93 19.58
CA CYS A 58 -5.44 -17.78 19.29
C CYS A 58 -5.06 -19.26 19.19
N LEU A 59 -3.88 -19.58 18.62
CA LEU A 59 -3.37 -20.95 18.62
C LEU A 59 -3.16 -21.49 20.03
N ALA A 60 -2.59 -20.66 20.92
CA ALA A 60 -2.35 -21.03 22.29
C ALA A 60 -3.66 -21.38 23.03
N TYR A 61 -4.75 -20.72 22.68
CA TYR A 61 -6.07 -20.97 23.24
C TYR A 61 -6.90 -21.96 22.41
N SER A 62 -6.31 -22.60 21.43
CA SER A 62 -6.98 -23.58 20.54
C SER A 62 -8.14 -22.97 19.74
N ALA A 63 -8.13 -21.68 19.50
CA ALA A 63 -9.12 -21.00 18.66
C ALA A 63 -8.68 -21.07 17.19
N TRP A 64 -8.79 -22.24 16.59
CA TRP A 64 -8.21 -22.54 15.30
C TRP A 64 -8.75 -21.68 14.15
N GLY A 65 -10.05 -21.45 14.14
CA GLY A 65 -10.68 -20.61 13.09
C GLY A 65 -10.17 -19.18 13.14
N TRP A 66 -10.13 -18.58 14.30
CA TRP A 66 -9.62 -17.23 14.50
C TRP A 66 -8.12 -17.16 14.24
N ALA A 67 -7.38 -18.19 14.65
CA ALA A 67 -5.95 -18.25 14.38
C ALA A 67 -5.67 -18.23 12.89
N ALA A 68 -6.35 -19.06 12.11
CA ALA A 68 -6.21 -19.07 10.65
C ALA A 68 -6.53 -17.71 10.04
N PHE A 69 -7.62 -17.09 10.48
CA PHE A 69 -8.05 -15.78 9.99
C PHE A 69 -6.96 -14.73 10.22
N PHE A 70 -6.46 -14.61 11.45
CA PHE A 70 -5.45 -13.62 11.78
C PHE A 70 -4.11 -13.88 11.10
N LEU A 71 -3.70 -15.15 10.99
CA LEU A 71 -2.45 -15.49 10.32
C LEU A 71 -2.49 -15.18 8.84
N VAL A 72 -3.62 -15.44 8.17
CA VAL A 72 -3.80 -15.10 6.76
C VAL A 72 -3.76 -13.59 6.58
N ILE A 73 -4.47 -12.83 7.41
CA ILE A 73 -4.45 -11.37 7.34
C ILE A 73 -3.04 -10.84 7.60
N GLY A 74 -2.33 -11.39 8.58
CA GLY A 74 -0.95 -11.02 8.86
C GLY A 74 -0.04 -11.24 7.67
N ALA A 75 -0.13 -12.41 7.02
CA ALA A 75 0.65 -12.74 5.84
C ALA A 75 0.35 -11.79 4.67
N LEU A 76 -0.94 -11.49 4.43
CA LEU A 76 -1.35 -10.57 3.36
C LEU A 76 -0.83 -9.16 3.62
N ASN A 77 -0.88 -8.71 4.87
CA ASN A 77 -0.37 -7.38 5.24
C ASN A 77 1.14 -7.30 5.09
N PHE A 78 1.89 -8.34 5.49
CA PHE A 78 3.34 -8.38 5.27
C PHE A 78 3.67 -8.35 3.79
N ALA A 79 2.99 -9.16 2.98
CA ALA A 79 3.22 -9.21 1.54
C ALA A 79 2.92 -7.84 0.90
N GLY A 80 1.77 -7.25 1.21
CA GLY A 80 1.37 -5.96 0.69
C GLY A 80 2.30 -4.85 1.15
N GLY A 81 2.65 -4.84 2.44
CA GLY A 81 3.57 -3.85 3.00
C GLY A 81 4.95 -3.93 2.38
N SER A 82 5.49 -5.13 2.23
CA SER A 82 6.79 -5.34 1.57
C SER A 82 6.77 -4.86 0.14
N TRP A 83 5.69 -5.14 -0.59
CA TRP A 83 5.53 -4.68 -1.97
C TRP A 83 5.50 -3.15 -2.03
N TYR A 84 4.72 -2.51 -1.17
CA TYR A 84 4.62 -1.05 -1.12
C TYR A 84 5.98 -0.41 -0.80
N LEU A 85 6.72 -0.95 0.16
CA LEU A 85 8.04 -0.45 0.50
C LEU A 85 9.05 -0.66 -0.63
N SER A 86 8.94 -1.77 -1.35
CA SER A 86 9.76 -2.03 -2.53
C SER A 86 9.54 -0.98 -3.60
N ILE A 87 8.28 -0.62 -3.87
CA ILE A 87 7.95 0.44 -4.83
C ILE A 87 8.48 1.78 -4.34
N ALA A 88 8.32 2.09 -3.06
CA ALA A 88 8.81 3.34 -2.49
C ALA A 88 10.32 3.47 -2.61
N ARG A 89 11.06 2.39 -2.36
CA ARG A 89 12.51 2.37 -2.54
C ARG A 89 12.92 2.61 -3.99
N SER A 90 12.22 1.95 -4.92
CA SER A 90 12.50 2.13 -6.35
C SER A 90 12.27 3.57 -6.79
N ARG A 91 11.22 4.21 -6.28
CA ARG A 91 10.94 5.61 -6.58
C ARG A 91 12.00 6.54 -6.00
N SER A 92 12.44 6.30 -4.77
CA SER A 92 13.51 7.08 -4.16
C SER A 92 14.82 6.93 -4.91
N ALA A 93 15.14 5.73 -5.36
CA ALA A 93 16.35 5.48 -6.13
C ALA A 93 16.36 6.20 -7.47
N ARG A 94 15.18 6.41 -8.07
CA ARG A 94 15.03 7.14 -9.33
C ARG A 94 15.03 8.66 -9.15
N ALA A 95 14.69 9.09 -7.98
CA ALA A 95 14.70 10.52 -7.66
C ALA A 95 16.10 11.00 -7.39
#